data_c3c57e52aa2be46995d3b7dc797fd27d
#
_entry.id   c3c57e52aa2be46995d3b7dc797fd27d
#
_cell.length_a   1.000
_cell.length_b   1.000
_cell.length_c   1.000
_cell.angle_alpha   90.00
_cell.angle_beta   90.00
_cell.angle_gamma   90.00
#
_symmetry.space_group_name_H-M   'P 1'
#
loop_
_entity.id
_entity.type
_entity.pdbx_description
1 polymer ?
#
loop_
_entity_poly.entity_id
_entity_poly.type
_entity_poly.pdbx_seq_one_letter_code
_entity_poly.pdbx_strand_id
1 'polypeptide(L)'
;MKYNLEDKEYNVEIIRKNNKNTYIRVKDDLTIYVTTSYFTTSGQVINLLDSNHKFLVKAIKKKQKKEVDTNRINYLGQSYYVAISRLMDSVQFIGYKVFTPSRQFFDEWCLNKAKLLFQERFDICYNRFEESIPYYKLKLRNMKTKWGVCNIKSKTITLNPKLLEYDLSCIDYVIIHELSHLLEFNHSKNFWNIVEKYCP
;
A
#
# COMPACT_ATOMS: atom_id res chain seq x y z
N MET A 1 25.66 21.92 4.44
CA MET A 1 26.81 21.41 5.21
C MET A 1 26.63 19.91 5.42
N LYS A 2 27.69 19.20 5.84
CA LYS A 2 27.62 17.76 6.14
C LYS A 2 27.70 17.53 7.64
N TYR A 3 27.08 16.45 8.12
CA TYR A 3 27.06 16.07 9.52
C TYR A 3 27.22 14.54 9.65
N ASN A 4 28.15 14.10 10.51
CA ASN A 4 28.41 12.68 10.73
C ASN A 4 27.53 12.14 11.87
N LEU A 5 26.78 11.07 11.59
CA LEU A 5 25.93 10.39 12.55
C LEU A 5 26.10 8.85 12.40
N GLU A 6 26.52 8.15 13.46
CA GLU A 6 26.77 6.69 13.43
C GLU A 6 27.64 6.26 12.22
N ASP A 7 28.79 6.90 12.02
CA ASP A 7 29.78 6.63 10.94
C ASP A 7 29.25 6.85 9.51
N LYS A 8 28.11 7.56 9.36
CA LYS A 8 27.56 7.96 8.07
C LYS A 8 27.43 9.47 7.96
N GLU A 9 27.72 9.97 6.77
CA GLU A 9 27.65 11.38 6.46
C GLU A 9 26.29 11.74 5.87
N TYR A 10 25.62 12.74 6.45
CA TYR A 10 24.31 13.23 6.01
C TYR A 10 24.39 14.70 5.60
N ASN A 11 23.62 15.05 4.56
CA ASN A 11 23.49 16.44 4.14
C ASN A 11 22.64 17.21 5.15
N VAL A 12 23.09 18.41 5.53
CA VAL A 12 22.36 19.34 6.39
C VAL A 12 22.09 20.64 5.63
N GLU A 13 20.82 20.98 5.51
CA GLU A 13 20.35 22.26 4.97
C GLU A 13 19.87 23.16 6.09
N ILE A 14 20.45 24.38 6.17
CA ILE A 14 20.09 25.39 7.17
C ILE A 14 19.18 26.41 6.51
N ILE A 15 17.94 26.49 6.99
CA ILE A 15 16.95 27.48 6.56
C ILE A 15 16.87 28.56 7.63
N ARG A 16 17.28 29.79 7.29
CA ARG A 16 17.25 30.95 8.19
C ARG A 16 15.95 31.71 8.04
N LYS A 17 15.25 31.92 9.16
CA LYS A 17 13.97 32.66 9.23
C LYS A 17 13.94 33.54 10.46
N ASN A 18 13.03 34.52 10.47
CA ASN A 18 12.77 35.33 11.65
C ASN A 18 11.88 34.55 12.65
N ASN A 19 12.47 33.58 13.35
CA ASN A 19 11.78 32.75 14.36
C ASN A 19 12.62 32.62 15.63
N LYS A 20 11.93 32.50 16.77
CA LYS A 20 12.55 32.34 18.10
C LYS A 20 13.07 30.93 18.35
N ASN A 21 12.43 29.92 17.74
CA ASN A 21 12.71 28.52 17.99
C ASN A 21 13.48 27.89 16.81
N THR A 22 14.34 26.92 17.11
CA THR A 22 15.00 26.10 16.11
C THR A 22 14.29 24.76 15.98
N TYR A 23 14.08 24.33 14.73
CA TYR A 23 13.40 23.06 14.40
C TYR A 23 14.32 22.17 13.59
N ILE A 24 14.36 20.87 13.94
CA ILE A 24 15.08 19.86 13.18
C ILE A 24 14.05 18.93 12.52
N ARG A 25 14.23 18.66 11.22
CA ARG A 25 13.41 17.71 10.45
C ARG A 25 14.30 16.88 9.55
N VAL A 26 14.02 15.58 9.46
CA VAL A 26 14.63 14.67 8.50
C VAL A 26 13.63 14.44 7.38
N LYS A 27 14.00 14.74 6.13
CA LYS A 27 13.18 14.46 4.94
C LYS A 27 13.32 13.02 4.46
N ASP A 28 12.52 12.64 3.47
CA ASP A 28 12.50 11.26 2.94
C ASP A 28 13.81 10.92 2.20
N ASP A 29 14.52 11.91 1.65
CA ASP A 29 15.86 11.80 1.06
C ASP A 29 17.01 11.74 2.11
N LEU A 30 16.66 11.59 3.39
CA LEU A 30 17.55 11.59 4.55
C LEU A 30 18.32 12.91 4.79
N THR A 31 18.01 13.99 4.07
CA THR A 31 18.57 15.33 4.34
C THR A 31 18.01 15.89 5.65
N ILE A 32 18.90 16.39 6.50
CA ILE A 32 18.54 17.01 7.78
C ILE A 32 18.31 18.50 7.55
N TYR A 33 17.08 18.94 7.76
CA TYR A 33 16.70 20.37 7.65
C TYR A 33 16.69 21.00 9.04
N VAL A 34 17.47 22.06 9.22
CA VAL A 34 17.49 22.87 10.43
C VAL A 34 16.93 24.24 10.11
N THR A 35 15.75 24.54 10.63
CA THR A 35 15.15 25.88 10.52
C THR A 35 15.46 26.67 11.78
N THR A 36 16.17 27.78 11.65
CA THR A 36 16.70 28.54 12.78
C THR A 36 16.68 30.05 12.52
N SER A 37 17.01 30.83 13.55
CA SER A 37 17.17 32.31 13.46
C SER A 37 18.33 32.72 12.56
N TYR A 38 18.28 33.91 12.01
CA TYR A 38 19.38 34.52 11.23
C TYR A 38 20.69 34.63 12.01
N PHE A 39 20.63 34.80 13.33
CA PHE A 39 21.80 34.98 14.22
C PHE A 39 22.46 33.66 14.66
N THR A 40 21.89 32.51 14.33
CA THR A 40 22.43 31.21 14.72
C THR A 40 23.66 30.86 13.89
N THR A 41 24.80 30.63 14.53
CA THR A 41 26.04 30.23 13.88
C THR A 41 26.02 28.75 13.47
N SER A 42 26.89 28.38 12.51
CA SER A 42 27.01 26.95 12.11
C SER A 42 27.50 26.06 13.26
N GLY A 43 28.33 26.56 14.16
CA GLY A 43 28.78 25.81 15.36
C GLY A 43 27.60 25.55 16.33
N GLN A 44 26.72 26.52 16.52
CA GLN A 44 25.50 26.31 17.33
C GLN A 44 24.56 25.29 16.70
N VAL A 45 24.48 25.22 15.35
CA VAL A 45 23.71 24.18 14.65
C VAL A 45 24.33 22.81 14.90
N ILE A 46 25.65 22.65 14.83
CA ILE A 46 26.34 21.39 15.12
C ILE A 46 26.05 20.95 16.55
N ASN A 47 26.25 21.81 17.52
CA ASN A 47 25.96 21.50 18.95
C ASN A 47 24.50 21.11 19.18
N LEU A 48 23.58 21.72 18.43
CA LEU A 48 22.15 21.33 18.48
C LEU A 48 21.91 19.93 17.90
N LEU A 49 22.56 19.59 16.78
CA LEU A 49 22.46 18.24 16.18
C LEU A 49 23.02 17.19 17.13
N ASP A 50 24.18 17.46 17.76
CA ASP A 50 24.80 16.57 18.74
C ASP A 50 23.90 16.36 19.96
N SER A 51 23.32 17.43 20.50
CA SER A 51 22.35 17.35 21.62
C SER A 51 21.09 16.57 21.26
N ASN A 52 20.74 16.48 19.97
CA ASN A 52 19.59 15.75 19.46
C ASN A 52 19.97 14.43 18.74
N HIS A 53 21.15 13.89 19.02
CA HIS A 53 21.68 12.66 18.38
C HIS A 53 20.67 11.51 18.38
N LYS A 54 20.12 11.16 19.55
CA LYS A 54 19.13 10.07 19.71
C LYS A 54 17.88 10.29 18.84
N PHE A 55 17.40 11.53 18.77
CA PHE A 55 16.25 11.89 17.91
C PHE A 55 16.59 11.68 16.42
N LEU A 56 17.76 12.16 15.98
CA LEU A 56 18.21 12.02 14.58
C LEU A 56 18.34 10.56 14.17
N VAL A 57 19.00 9.74 14.99
CA VAL A 57 19.13 8.29 14.75
C VAL A 57 17.74 7.64 14.60
N LYS A 58 16.83 7.93 15.53
CA LYS A 58 15.46 7.38 15.46
C LYS A 58 14.69 7.85 14.23
N ALA A 59 14.81 9.13 13.88
CA ALA A 59 14.14 9.72 12.72
C ALA A 59 14.67 9.15 11.41
N ILE A 60 15.98 9.01 11.27
CA ILE A 60 16.63 8.43 10.08
C ILE A 60 16.28 6.95 9.95
N LYS A 61 16.42 6.14 11.01
CA LYS A 61 16.02 4.72 11.01
C LYS A 61 14.55 4.52 10.62
N LYS A 62 13.65 5.41 11.11
CA LYS A 62 12.23 5.39 10.74
C LYS A 62 12.01 5.68 9.25
N LYS A 63 12.78 6.62 8.67
CA LYS A 63 12.69 6.95 7.24
C LYS A 63 13.27 5.83 6.37
N GLN A 64 14.42 5.27 6.74
CA GLN A 64 15.03 4.12 6.05
C GLN A 64 14.11 2.89 6.07
N LYS A 65 13.48 2.60 7.23
CA LYS A 65 12.49 1.52 7.33
C LYS A 65 11.30 1.76 6.41
N LYS A 66 10.79 3.01 6.34
CA LYS A 66 9.69 3.38 5.44
C LYS A 66 10.07 3.21 3.97
N GLU A 67 11.30 3.54 3.59
CA GLU A 67 11.80 3.36 2.22
C GLU A 67 11.89 1.87 1.83
N VAL A 68 12.38 1.02 2.74
CA VAL A 68 12.36 -0.45 2.55
C VAL A 68 10.93 -0.96 2.44
N ASP A 69 10.00 -0.48 3.28
CA ASP A 69 8.59 -0.88 3.24
C ASP A 69 7.90 -0.38 1.95
N THR A 70 8.28 0.80 1.40
CA THR A 70 7.69 1.30 0.13
C THR A 70 8.14 0.51 -1.09
N ASN A 71 9.31 -0.13 -1.04
CA ASN A 71 9.80 -1.00 -2.11
C ASN A 71 9.32 -2.45 -1.99
N ARG A 72 8.61 -2.77 -0.91
CA ARG A 72 7.99 -4.08 -0.73
C ARG A 72 6.53 -4.02 -1.16
N ILE A 73 6.09 -5.03 -1.89
CA ILE A 73 4.70 -5.20 -2.29
C ILE A 73 4.25 -6.63 -2.01
N ASN A 74 2.95 -6.80 -1.85
CA ASN A 74 2.33 -8.11 -1.86
C ASN A 74 1.58 -8.32 -3.18
N TYR A 75 1.65 -9.52 -3.71
CA TYR A 75 0.93 -9.94 -4.90
C TYR A 75 0.52 -11.41 -4.74
N LEU A 76 -0.78 -11.68 -4.74
CA LEU A 76 -1.37 -13.01 -4.54
C LEU A 76 -0.80 -13.75 -3.30
N GLY A 77 -0.77 -13.06 -2.16
CA GLY A 77 -0.30 -13.60 -0.88
C GLY A 77 1.22 -13.66 -0.71
N GLN A 78 1.99 -13.39 -1.75
CA GLN A 78 3.45 -13.41 -1.69
C GLN A 78 4.04 -12.01 -1.65
N SER A 79 5.16 -11.85 -0.93
CA SER A 79 5.87 -10.58 -0.80
C SER A 79 7.04 -10.49 -1.77
N TYR A 80 7.15 -9.35 -2.45
CA TYR A 80 8.18 -9.08 -3.43
C TYR A 80 8.85 -7.72 -3.18
N TYR A 81 10.10 -7.59 -3.63
CA TYR A 81 10.81 -6.30 -3.69
C TYR A 81 10.70 -5.73 -5.10
N VAL A 82 10.24 -4.48 -5.20
CA VAL A 82 10.15 -3.77 -6.49
C VAL A 82 11.52 -3.26 -6.89
N ALA A 83 11.97 -3.68 -8.07
CA ALA A 83 13.20 -3.21 -8.72
C ALA A 83 12.82 -2.43 -9.98
N ILE A 84 13.07 -1.12 -9.98
CA ILE A 84 12.81 -0.28 -11.12
C ILE A 84 13.98 -0.37 -12.09
N SER A 85 13.70 -0.75 -13.34
CA SER A 85 14.70 -0.79 -14.43
C SER A 85 14.09 -0.19 -15.69
N ARG A 86 14.64 0.93 -16.14
CA ARG A 86 14.20 1.60 -17.38
C ARG A 86 14.50 0.81 -18.65
N LEU A 87 15.28 -0.27 -18.56
CA LEU A 87 15.56 -1.18 -19.66
C LEU A 87 14.46 -2.22 -19.86
N MET A 88 13.50 -2.30 -18.94
CA MET A 88 12.36 -3.22 -19.03
C MET A 88 11.18 -2.51 -19.70
N ASP A 89 10.43 -3.26 -20.49
CA ASP A 89 9.18 -2.85 -21.14
C ASP A 89 7.93 -3.50 -20.52
N SER A 90 8.14 -4.42 -19.56
CA SER A 90 7.09 -5.23 -18.95
C SER A 90 7.36 -5.50 -17.47
N VAL A 91 6.34 -6.01 -16.77
CA VAL A 91 6.47 -6.47 -15.39
C VAL A 91 6.92 -7.93 -15.37
N GLN A 92 8.04 -8.22 -14.72
CA GLN A 92 8.58 -9.58 -14.61
C GLN A 92 8.84 -9.94 -13.15
N PHE A 93 8.39 -11.14 -12.74
CA PHE A 93 8.63 -11.70 -11.43
C PHE A 93 9.79 -12.70 -11.52
N ILE A 94 10.88 -12.45 -10.80
CA ILE A 94 12.07 -13.30 -10.75
C ILE A 94 12.44 -13.53 -9.28
N GLY A 95 12.22 -14.74 -8.78
CA GLY A 95 12.36 -15.04 -7.35
C GLY A 95 11.50 -14.12 -6.47
N TYR A 96 12.13 -13.44 -5.52
CA TYR A 96 11.44 -12.49 -4.62
C TYR A 96 11.48 -11.04 -5.11
N LYS A 97 11.79 -10.81 -6.39
CA LYS A 97 11.82 -9.47 -6.98
C LYS A 97 10.83 -9.35 -8.12
N VAL A 98 10.24 -8.16 -8.23
CA VAL A 98 9.46 -7.76 -9.40
C VAL A 98 10.19 -6.60 -10.08
N PHE A 99 10.53 -6.81 -11.35
CA PHE A 99 11.15 -5.80 -12.20
C PHE A 99 10.07 -5.07 -12.99
N THR A 100 10.18 -3.75 -13.06
CA THR A 100 9.20 -2.90 -13.76
C THR A 100 9.86 -1.62 -14.28
N PRO A 101 9.38 -1.03 -15.38
CA PRO A 101 9.91 0.23 -15.92
C PRO A 101 9.78 1.41 -14.95
N SER A 102 8.66 1.46 -14.21
CA SER A 102 8.38 2.49 -13.20
C SER A 102 7.35 1.99 -12.18
N ARG A 103 7.21 2.71 -11.06
CA ARG A 103 6.16 2.41 -10.07
C ARG A 103 4.76 2.60 -10.67
N GLN A 104 4.55 3.67 -11.42
CA GLN A 104 3.27 3.92 -12.07
C GLN A 104 2.90 2.80 -13.05
N PHE A 105 3.85 2.33 -13.85
CA PHE A 105 3.63 1.20 -14.77
C PHE A 105 3.20 -0.06 -14.01
N PHE A 106 3.84 -0.34 -12.87
CA PHE A 106 3.47 -1.47 -12.03
C PHE A 106 2.06 -1.33 -11.46
N ASP A 107 1.68 -0.14 -10.97
CA ASP A 107 0.35 0.11 -10.39
C ASP A 107 -0.76 -0.05 -11.46
N GLU A 108 -0.53 0.41 -12.69
CA GLU A 108 -1.43 0.22 -13.84
C GLU A 108 -1.53 -1.26 -14.25
N TRP A 109 -0.39 -1.97 -14.26
CA TRP A 109 -0.35 -3.41 -14.51
C TRP A 109 -1.15 -4.18 -13.46
N CYS A 110 -0.99 -3.88 -12.17
CA CYS A 110 -1.76 -4.48 -11.09
C CYS A 110 -3.27 -4.25 -11.27
N LEU A 111 -3.67 -3.04 -11.63
CA LEU A 111 -5.09 -2.74 -11.88
C LEU A 111 -5.66 -3.57 -13.05
N ASN A 112 -4.91 -3.71 -14.13
CA ASN A 112 -5.33 -4.52 -15.28
C ASN A 112 -5.38 -6.02 -14.92
N LYS A 113 -4.41 -6.52 -14.16
CA LYS A 113 -4.41 -7.90 -13.65
C LYS A 113 -5.59 -8.15 -12.71
N ALA A 114 -5.88 -7.21 -11.82
CA ALA A 114 -7.04 -7.31 -10.93
C ALA A 114 -8.37 -7.38 -11.72
N LYS A 115 -8.53 -6.60 -12.79
CA LYS A 115 -9.74 -6.65 -13.64
C LYS A 115 -9.95 -8.04 -14.23
N LEU A 116 -8.91 -8.63 -14.82
CA LEU A 116 -8.99 -9.93 -15.47
C LEU A 116 -9.20 -11.05 -14.43
N LEU A 117 -8.34 -11.10 -13.42
CA LEU A 117 -8.38 -12.14 -12.41
C LEU A 117 -9.69 -12.12 -11.60
N PHE A 118 -10.14 -10.93 -11.18
CA PHE A 118 -11.36 -10.86 -10.37
C PHE A 118 -12.61 -11.18 -11.17
N GLN A 119 -12.64 -10.87 -12.48
CA GLN A 119 -13.73 -11.33 -13.34
C GLN A 119 -13.74 -12.85 -13.46
N GLU A 120 -12.60 -13.46 -13.73
CA GLU A 120 -12.46 -14.93 -13.78
C GLU A 120 -12.90 -15.59 -12.47
N ARG A 121 -12.38 -15.09 -11.32
CA ARG A 121 -12.74 -15.62 -10.00
C ARG A 121 -14.22 -15.40 -9.67
N PHE A 122 -14.77 -14.25 -10.07
CA PHE A 122 -16.19 -13.95 -9.91
C PHE A 122 -17.08 -14.95 -10.66
N ASP A 123 -16.75 -15.25 -11.91
CA ASP A 123 -17.50 -16.18 -12.72
C ASP A 123 -17.41 -17.62 -12.17
N ILE A 124 -16.22 -18.01 -11.70
CA ILE A 124 -16.02 -19.32 -11.01
C ILE A 124 -16.88 -19.39 -9.73
N CYS A 125 -16.83 -18.37 -8.87
CA CYS A 125 -17.60 -18.36 -7.63
C CYS A 125 -19.11 -18.29 -7.90
N TYR A 126 -19.55 -17.48 -8.85
CA TYR A 126 -20.94 -17.38 -9.25
C TYR A 126 -21.51 -18.72 -9.71
N ASN A 127 -20.77 -19.44 -10.54
CA ASN A 127 -21.19 -20.75 -11.06
C ASN A 127 -21.21 -21.88 -10.00
N ARG A 128 -20.66 -21.64 -8.80
CA ARG A 128 -20.76 -22.60 -7.67
C ARG A 128 -22.10 -22.52 -6.95
N PHE A 129 -22.82 -21.40 -7.06
CA PHE A 129 -24.10 -21.24 -6.37
C PHE A 129 -25.15 -22.15 -7.00
N GLU A 130 -25.74 -23.01 -6.17
CA GLU A 130 -26.85 -23.90 -6.55
C GLU A 130 -28.18 -23.12 -6.63
N GLU A 131 -28.28 -22.05 -5.85
CA GLU A 131 -29.42 -21.17 -5.84
C GLU A 131 -29.44 -20.26 -7.08
N SER A 132 -30.63 -20.01 -7.62
CA SER A 132 -30.78 -19.08 -8.73
C SER A 132 -30.58 -17.64 -8.25
N ILE A 133 -29.39 -17.11 -8.45
CA ILE A 133 -29.04 -15.72 -8.14
C ILE A 133 -28.87 -14.91 -9.44
N PRO A 134 -29.28 -13.62 -9.46
CA PRO A 134 -29.12 -12.79 -10.65
C PRO A 134 -27.63 -12.47 -10.87
N TYR A 135 -27.18 -12.51 -12.14
CA TYR A 135 -25.83 -12.10 -12.49
C TYR A 135 -25.66 -10.58 -12.36
N TYR A 136 -24.76 -10.14 -11.49
CA TYR A 136 -24.46 -8.73 -11.29
C TYR A 136 -23.16 -8.33 -11.97
N LYS A 137 -23.08 -7.08 -12.45
CA LYS A 137 -21.88 -6.55 -13.08
C LYS A 137 -20.79 -6.32 -12.04
N LEU A 138 -19.61 -6.88 -12.30
CA LEU A 138 -18.42 -6.62 -11.48
C LEU A 138 -17.85 -5.23 -11.76
N LYS A 139 -17.46 -4.51 -10.72
CA LYS A 139 -16.74 -3.23 -10.78
C LYS A 139 -15.54 -3.26 -9.83
N LEU A 140 -14.50 -2.49 -10.17
CA LEU A 140 -13.38 -2.26 -9.29
C LEU A 140 -13.35 -0.81 -8.81
N ARG A 141 -13.09 -0.62 -7.52
CA ARG A 141 -12.95 0.71 -6.91
C ARG A 141 -12.07 0.64 -5.66
N ASN A 142 -11.08 1.55 -5.57
CA ASN A 142 -10.31 1.72 -4.35
C ASN A 142 -11.23 2.16 -3.19
N MET A 143 -11.26 1.39 -2.12
CA MET A 143 -12.05 1.65 -0.92
C MET A 143 -11.15 1.69 0.31
N LYS A 144 -11.46 2.58 1.27
CA LYS A 144 -10.63 2.74 2.49
C LYS A 144 -10.94 1.70 3.56
N THR A 145 -12.21 1.28 3.67
CA THR A 145 -12.72 0.48 4.81
C THR A 145 -13.42 -0.81 4.40
N LYS A 146 -13.54 -1.08 3.09
CA LYS A 146 -14.26 -2.26 2.59
C LYS A 146 -13.45 -3.00 1.54
N TRP A 147 -13.62 -4.31 1.49
CA TRP A 147 -13.04 -5.18 0.48
C TRP A 147 -13.99 -5.44 -0.69
N GLY A 148 -15.29 -5.53 -0.40
CA GLY A 148 -16.36 -5.66 -1.36
C GLY A 148 -17.59 -4.84 -1.00
N VAL A 149 -18.52 -4.68 -1.93
CA VAL A 149 -19.85 -4.11 -1.74
C VAL A 149 -20.80 -4.68 -2.77
N CYS A 150 -21.87 -5.32 -2.30
CA CYS A 150 -23.03 -5.68 -3.11
C CYS A 150 -24.00 -4.51 -3.15
N ASN A 151 -24.38 -4.04 -4.35
CA ASN A 151 -25.38 -3.00 -4.55
C ASN A 151 -26.54 -3.53 -5.40
N ILE A 152 -27.66 -3.81 -4.74
CA ILE A 152 -28.84 -4.41 -5.35
C ILE A 152 -29.53 -3.43 -6.30
N LYS A 153 -29.61 -2.13 -5.95
CA LYS A 153 -30.26 -1.13 -6.81
C LYS A 153 -29.56 -0.97 -8.15
N SER A 154 -28.23 -0.94 -8.16
CA SER A 154 -27.44 -0.80 -9.39
C SER A 154 -27.06 -2.13 -10.02
N LYS A 155 -27.45 -3.26 -9.42
CA LYS A 155 -27.08 -4.64 -9.84
C LYS A 155 -25.57 -4.77 -10.09
N THR A 156 -24.79 -4.35 -9.08
CA THR A 156 -23.31 -4.39 -9.17
C THR A 156 -22.69 -4.94 -7.91
N ILE A 157 -21.64 -5.74 -8.10
CA ILE A 157 -20.69 -6.10 -7.05
C ILE A 157 -19.41 -5.32 -7.32
N THR A 158 -18.94 -4.59 -6.29
CA THR A 158 -17.72 -3.78 -6.39
C THR A 158 -16.66 -4.39 -5.49
N LEU A 159 -15.49 -4.70 -6.05
CA LEU A 159 -14.34 -5.22 -5.30
C LEU A 159 -13.23 -4.17 -5.21
N ASN A 160 -12.47 -4.23 -4.14
CA ASN A 160 -11.30 -3.39 -3.93
C ASN A 160 -10.09 -4.01 -4.66
N PRO A 161 -9.44 -3.29 -5.61
CA PRO A 161 -8.26 -3.81 -6.31
C PRO A 161 -7.12 -4.27 -5.37
N LYS A 162 -7.05 -3.73 -4.14
CA LYS A 162 -6.09 -4.16 -3.12
C LYS A 162 -6.24 -5.62 -2.69
N LEU A 163 -7.34 -6.29 -3.03
CA LEU A 163 -7.47 -7.74 -2.84
C LEU A 163 -6.39 -8.51 -3.61
N LEU A 164 -5.80 -7.92 -4.66
CA LEU A 164 -4.69 -8.52 -5.39
C LEU A 164 -3.43 -8.73 -4.51
N GLU A 165 -3.34 -8.06 -3.36
CA GLU A 165 -2.27 -8.24 -2.38
C GLU A 165 -2.39 -9.56 -1.59
N TYR A 166 -3.56 -10.19 -1.58
CA TYR A 166 -3.90 -11.39 -0.83
C TYR A 166 -3.96 -12.63 -1.73
N ASP A 167 -3.97 -13.81 -1.15
CA ASP A 167 -4.11 -15.06 -1.88
C ASP A 167 -5.50 -15.21 -2.53
N LEU A 168 -5.61 -16.19 -3.44
CA LEU A 168 -6.84 -16.44 -4.19
C LEU A 168 -8.01 -16.81 -3.29
N SER A 169 -7.78 -17.50 -2.17
CA SER A 169 -8.83 -17.89 -1.24
C SER A 169 -9.48 -16.69 -0.56
N CYS A 170 -8.68 -15.64 -0.23
CA CYS A 170 -9.21 -14.38 0.28
C CYS A 170 -10.05 -13.65 -0.76
N ILE A 171 -9.64 -13.67 -2.03
CA ILE A 171 -10.41 -13.06 -3.14
C ILE A 171 -11.75 -13.78 -3.29
N ASP A 172 -11.72 -15.11 -3.34
CA ASP A 172 -12.92 -15.95 -3.47
C ASP A 172 -13.88 -15.75 -2.28
N TYR A 173 -13.34 -15.70 -1.06
CA TYR A 173 -14.13 -15.42 0.13
C TYR A 173 -14.90 -14.10 0.02
N VAL A 174 -14.24 -13.01 -0.39
CA VAL A 174 -14.92 -11.72 -0.55
C VAL A 174 -15.96 -11.77 -1.65
N ILE A 175 -15.68 -12.46 -2.77
CA ILE A 175 -16.65 -12.62 -3.86
C ILE A 175 -17.88 -13.40 -3.37
N ILE A 176 -17.68 -14.54 -2.69
CA ILE A 176 -18.75 -15.38 -2.14
C ILE A 176 -19.56 -14.58 -1.10
N HIS A 177 -18.89 -13.81 -0.23
CA HIS A 177 -19.53 -12.92 0.72
C HIS A 177 -20.49 -11.92 0.02
N GLU A 178 -20.04 -11.26 -1.02
CA GLU A 178 -20.85 -10.28 -1.77
C GLU A 178 -21.97 -10.95 -2.58
N LEU A 179 -21.74 -12.16 -3.12
CA LEU A 179 -22.76 -12.94 -3.79
C LEU A 179 -23.84 -13.45 -2.80
N SER A 180 -23.45 -13.83 -1.59
CA SER A 180 -24.38 -14.27 -0.54
C SER A 180 -25.38 -13.19 -0.15
N HIS A 181 -25.04 -11.90 -0.31
CA HIS A 181 -25.97 -10.79 -0.13
C HIS A 181 -27.14 -10.76 -1.14
N LEU A 182 -27.05 -11.52 -2.23
CA LEU A 182 -28.15 -11.67 -3.19
C LEU A 182 -29.25 -12.61 -2.65
N LEU A 183 -28.92 -13.46 -1.68
CA LEU A 183 -29.85 -14.37 -1.01
C LEU A 183 -30.26 -13.87 0.37
N GLU A 184 -29.33 -13.27 1.11
CA GLU A 184 -29.54 -12.79 2.48
C GLU A 184 -28.86 -11.43 2.70
N PHE A 185 -29.64 -10.37 2.94
CA PHE A 185 -29.14 -9.00 3.03
C PHE A 185 -28.31 -8.72 4.28
N ASN A 186 -28.72 -9.32 5.39
CA ASN A 186 -28.13 -9.08 6.70
C ASN A 186 -27.14 -10.19 7.03
N HIS A 187 -26.10 -9.89 7.79
CA HIS A 187 -25.16 -10.87 8.29
C HIS A 187 -25.80 -11.74 9.41
N SER A 188 -26.98 -12.30 9.12
CA SER A 188 -27.71 -13.23 10.00
C SER A 188 -27.02 -14.59 10.05
N LYS A 189 -27.51 -15.49 10.89
CA LYS A 189 -27.04 -16.90 10.89
C LYS A 189 -27.20 -17.55 9.51
N ASN A 190 -28.30 -17.25 8.82
CA ASN A 190 -28.54 -17.78 7.46
C ASN A 190 -27.50 -17.29 6.46
N PHE A 191 -27.13 -16.01 6.54
CA PHE A 191 -26.05 -15.45 5.72
C PHE A 191 -24.74 -16.24 5.91
N TRP A 192 -24.33 -16.45 7.16
CA TRP A 192 -23.09 -17.15 7.45
C TRP A 192 -23.15 -18.62 7.05
N ASN A 193 -24.30 -19.29 7.16
CA ASN A 193 -24.49 -20.65 6.65
C ASN A 193 -24.31 -20.71 5.12
N ILE A 194 -24.77 -19.69 4.37
CA ILE A 194 -24.54 -19.60 2.92
C ILE A 194 -23.04 -19.43 2.64
N VAL A 195 -22.38 -18.49 3.31
CA VAL A 195 -20.94 -18.26 3.10
C VAL A 195 -20.15 -19.52 3.39
N GLU A 196 -20.41 -20.21 4.52
CA GLU A 196 -19.74 -21.46 4.91
C GLU A 196 -19.97 -22.61 3.91
N LYS A 197 -21.18 -22.69 3.32
CA LYS A 197 -21.51 -23.69 2.28
C LYS A 197 -20.58 -23.59 1.06
N TYR A 198 -20.24 -22.37 0.64
CA TYR A 198 -19.45 -22.13 -0.58
C TYR A 198 -17.97 -21.81 -0.35
N CYS A 199 -17.61 -21.47 0.89
CA CYS A 199 -16.24 -21.17 1.32
C CYS A 199 -16.02 -21.67 2.75
N PRO A 200 -15.92 -23.02 2.94
CA PRO A 200 -15.72 -23.68 4.23
C PRO A 200 -14.35 -23.37 4.86
#